data_3d2852140207e23903ea43debad0693b
#
_entry.id   3d2852140207e23903ea43debad0693b
#
_cell.length_a   1.000
_cell.length_b   1.000
_cell.length_c   1.000
_cell.angle_alpha   90.00
_cell.angle_beta   90.00
_cell.angle_gamma   90.00
#
_symmetry.space_group_name_H-M   'P 1'
#
loop_
_entity.id
_entity.type
_entity.pdbx_description
1 polymer ?
#
loop_
_entity_poly.entity_id
_entity_poly.type
_entity_poly.pdbx_seq_one_letter_code
_entity_poly.pdbx_strand_id
1 'polypeptide(L)'
;MIVTDSHPGAGSPGPVPQQLRADVQTLWEYHRLDHEPKPVDVAIGLGSHDPGVPVHAAQLYARGLFDLIVFTGANAPTSLERFPRGEAVHYREIALDNGIPDEAILLEPDARNTGENIALTRDLLRERGVHVGSALLVSKPYQQRRALATARKLWPEVEFGCTAQPQTLDEHVQAVGDAERVISMLVGDTQRITSYARRGFAVEQDVPEPVQRAFARLVTAGYTRRLLPE
;
A
#
# COMPACT_ATOMS: atom_id res chain seq x y z
N MET A 1 -5.39 -47.21 9.81
CA MET A 1 -4.15 -46.47 9.51
C MET A 1 -4.58 -45.15 8.89
N ILE A 2 -4.70 -44.11 9.72
CA ILE A 2 -5.19 -42.78 9.31
C ILE A 2 -3.94 -42.00 8.92
N VAL A 3 -3.82 -41.69 7.64
CA VAL A 3 -2.78 -40.81 7.10
C VAL A 3 -3.18 -39.38 7.44
N THR A 4 -2.51 -38.78 8.40
CA THR A 4 -2.63 -37.35 8.69
C THR A 4 -1.88 -36.57 7.62
N ASP A 5 -2.62 -35.96 6.73
CA ASP A 5 -2.11 -34.99 5.75
C ASP A 5 -1.63 -33.75 6.51
N SER A 6 -0.31 -33.65 6.67
CA SER A 6 0.34 -32.49 7.28
C SER A 6 0.38 -31.39 6.22
N HIS A 7 -0.48 -30.39 6.32
CA HIS A 7 -0.35 -29.14 5.56
C HIS A 7 0.92 -28.41 6.04
N PRO A 8 1.90 -28.17 5.17
CA PRO A 8 3.03 -27.32 5.51
C PRO A 8 2.63 -25.85 5.30
N GLY A 9 2.57 -25.07 6.34
CA GLY A 9 2.61 -23.64 6.14
C GLY A 9 1.80 -22.70 7.00
N ALA A 10 1.77 -22.90 8.30
CA ALA A 10 1.62 -21.75 9.19
C ALA A 10 3.03 -21.24 9.48
N GLY A 11 3.48 -20.21 8.76
CA GLY A 11 4.75 -19.54 9.04
C GLY A 11 4.76 -19.09 10.49
N SER A 12 5.77 -19.52 11.24
CA SER A 12 5.93 -19.11 12.65
C SER A 12 6.11 -17.58 12.69
N PRO A 13 5.48 -16.89 13.64
CA PRO A 13 5.72 -15.48 13.89
C PRO A 13 7.16 -15.30 14.35
N GLY A 14 8.07 -15.03 13.42
CA GLY A 14 9.48 -14.87 13.67
C GLY A 14 10.01 -13.56 13.07
N PRO A 15 11.17 -13.07 13.55
CA PRO A 15 11.84 -11.93 12.95
C PRO A 15 12.31 -12.27 11.52
N VAL A 16 12.66 -11.25 10.75
CA VAL A 16 13.32 -11.43 9.45
C VAL A 16 14.58 -12.27 9.64
N PRO A 17 14.80 -13.37 8.85
CA PRO A 17 15.99 -14.20 8.96
C PRO A 17 17.27 -13.38 8.82
N GLN A 18 18.21 -13.57 9.75
CA GLN A 18 19.43 -12.75 9.84
C GLN A 18 20.25 -12.71 8.54
N GLN A 19 20.34 -13.85 7.85
CA GLN A 19 21.08 -13.96 6.59
C GLN A 19 20.42 -13.20 5.41
N LEU A 20 19.13 -12.89 5.51
CA LEU A 20 18.37 -12.17 4.47
C LEU A 20 18.07 -10.72 4.85
N ARG A 21 18.44 -10.31 6.08
CA ARG A 21 18.04 -9.04 6.63
C ARG A 21 18.48 -7.84 5.77
N ALA A 22 19.70 -7.87 5.27
CA ALA A 22 20.23 -6.80 4.42
C ALA A 22 19.43 -6.65 3.10
N ASP A 23 19.06 -7.77 2.51
CA ASP A 23 18.26 -7.77 1.28
C ASP A 23 16.83 -7.28 1.50
N VAL A 24 16.20 -7.75 2.58
CA VAL A 24 14.86 -7.29 2.95
C VAL A 24 14.86 -5.80 3.27
N GLN A 25 15.87 -5.30 4.00
CA GLN A 25 16.03 -3.88 4.30
C GLN A 25 16.23 -3.06 3.01
N THR A 26 17.02 -3.55 2.06
CA THR A 26 17.23 -2.88 0.76
C THR A 26 15.90 -2.73 0.00
N LEU A 27 15.05 -3.75 -0.05
CA LEU A 27 13.74 -3.65 -0.68
C LEU A 27 12.80 -2.73 0.11
N TRP A 28 12.82 -2.81 1.44
CA TRP A 28 12.02 -1.94 2.30
C TRP A 28 12.31 -0.46 2.05
N GLU A 29 13.58 -0.06 2.06
CA GLU A 29 14.01 1.31 1.81
C GLU A 29 13.72 1.76 0.38
N TYR A 30 13.90 0.88 -0.60
CA TYR A 30 13.57 1.18 -1.99
C TYR A 30 12.10 1.52 -2.19
N HIS A 31 11.19 0.81 -1.54
CA HIS A 31 9.75 1.05 -1.69
C HIS A 31 9.24 2.26 -0.94
N ARG A 32 9.91 2.68 0.11
CA ARG A 32 9.58 3.88 0.87
C ARG A 32 10.06 5.10 0.10
N LEU A 33 9.17 6.05 -0.10
CA LEU A 33 9.50 7.32 -0.73
C LEU A 33 9.71 8.41 0.31
N ASP A 34 9.01 8.29 1.44
CA ASP A 34 9.07 9.20 2.60
C ASP A 34 9.05 10.68 2.18
N HIS A 35 8.18 11.00 1.20
CA HIS A 35 7.95 12.38 0.83
C HIS A 35 7.46 13.14 2.06
N GLU A 36 8.05 14.30 2.32
CA GLU A 36 7.51 15.18 3.35
C GLU A 36 6.12 15.67 2.92
N PRO A 37 5.07 15.39 3.73
CA PRO A 37 3.73 15.78 3.37
C PRO A 37 3.57 17.30 3.35
N LYS A 38 3.00 17.81 2.26
CA LYS A 38 2.65 19.23 2.07
C LYS A 38 1.15 19.37 1.95
N PRO A 39 0.58 20.58 2.15
CA PRO A 39 -0.81 20.83 1.88
C PRO A 39 -1.20 20.45 0.44
N VAL A 40 -2.35 19.78 0.29
CA VAL A 40 -2.89 19.29 -0.98
C VAL A 40 -4.40 19.49 -1.02
N ASP A 41 -4.99 19.43 -2.23
CA ASP A 41 -6.43 19.56 -2.40
C ASP A 41 -7.20 18.36 -1.83
N VAL A 42 -6.63 17.14 -1.90
CA VAL A 42 -7.26 15.92 -1.40
C VAL A 42 -6.24 14.91 -0.93
N ALA A 43 -6.55 14.17 0.13
CA ALA A 43 -5.84 12.94 0.48
C ALA A 43 -6.59 11.72 -0.07
N ILE A 44 -5.85 10.65 -0.38
CA ILE A 44 -6.40 9.37 -0.85
C ILE A 44 -5.81 8.26 0.02
N GLY A 45 -6.64 7.70 0.90
CA GLY A 45 -6.29 6.55 1.74
C GLY A 45 -6.50 5.25 0.96
N LEU A 46 -5.39 4.67 0.49
CA LEU A 46 -5.42 3.47 -0.36
C LEU A 46 -5.76 2.22 0.43
N GLY A 47 -6.82 1.55 0.04
CA GLY A 47 -7.35 0.36 0.67
C GLY A 47 -6.31 -0.76 0.84
N SER A 48 -6.32 -1.34 2.02
CA SER A 48 -5.50 -2.49 2.41
C SER A 48 -5.95 -3.04 3.77
N HIS A 49 -5.30 -4.12 4.23
CA HIS A 49 -5.51 -4.70 5.56
C HIS A 49 -4.83 -3.91 6.71
N ASP A 50 -4.17 -2.80 6.43
CA ASP A 50 -3.37 -2.04 7.39
C ASP A 50 -4.18 -0.88 8.00
N PRO A 51 -4.55 -0.94 9.29
CA PRO A 51 -5.26 0.14 9.98
C PRO A 51 -4.39 1.38 10.22
N GLY A 52 -3.08 1.28 10.03
CA GLY A 52 -2.17 2.43 10.10
C GLY A 52 -2.44 3.49 9.03
N VAL A 53 -3.05 3.11 7.90
CA VAL A 53 -3.40 4.06 6.85
C VAL A 53 -4.40 5.12 7.32
N PRO A 54 -5.59 4.79 7.82
CA PRO A 54 -6.54 5.81 8.32
C PRO A 54 -6.05 6.52 9.58
N VAL A 55 -5.30 5.87 10.46
CA VAL A 55 -4.69 6.51 11.64
C VAL A 55 -3.69 7.58 11.21
N HIS A 56 -2.80 7.26 10.26
CA HIS A 56 -1.84 8.24 9.75
C HIS A 56 -2.55 9.38 9.00
N ALA A 57 -3.59 9.08 8.22
CA ALA A 57 -4.41 10.09 7.56
C ALA A 57 -5.01 11.08 8.58
N ALA A 58 -5.52 10.60 9.72
CA ALA A 58 -6.06 11.47 10.77
C ALA A 58 -4.99 12.38 11.39
N GLN A 59 -3.76 11.88 11.57
CA GLN A 59 -2.64 12.70 12.03
C GLN A 59 -2.29 13.83 11.05
N LEU A 60 -2.36 13.53 9.74
CA LEU A 60 -2.10 14.51 8.68
C LEU A 60 -3.23 15.53 8.57
N TYR A 61 -4.49 15.09 8.71
CA TYR A 61 -5.67 15.95 8.77
C TYR A 61 -5.58 16.96 9.95
N ALA A 62 -5.22 16.47 11.13
CA ALA A 62 -5.04 17.32 12.32
C ALA A 62 -3.92 18.37 12.15
N ARG A 63 -2.98 18.14 11.21
CA ARG A 63 -1.95 19.11 10.82
C ARG A 63 -2.44 20.11 9.75
N GLY A 64 -3.68 19.98 9.27
CA GLY A 64 -4.23 20.86 8.24
C GLY A 64 -3.65 20.67 6.85
N LEU A 65 -3.25 19.45 6.51
CA LEU A 65 -2.63 19.17 5.21
C LEU A 65 -3.64 18.94 4.08
N PHE A 66 -4.89 18.74 4.41
CA PHE A 66 -6.02 18.63 3.47
C PHE A 66 -7.34 18.80 4.24
N ASP A 67 -8.39 19.24 3.53
CA ASP A 67 -9.75 19.36 4.08
C ASP A 67 -10.65 18.19 3.65
N LEU A 68 -10.22 17.40 2.66
CA LEU A 68 -10.99 16.29 2.11
C LEU A 68 -10.11 15.04 1.97
N ILE A 69 -10.66 13.88 2.33
CA ILE A 69 -10.04 12.59 2.09
C ILE A 69 -11.01 11.63 1.40
N VAL A 70 -10.52 10.84 0.47
CA VAL A 70 -11.21 9.68 -0.10
C VAL A 70 -10.59 8.42 0.47
N PHE A 71 -11.35 7.60 1.18
CA PHE A 71 -10.96 6.23 1.46
C PHE A 71 -11.48 5.32 0.37
N THR A 72 -10.59 4.57 -0.26
CA THR A 72 -10.90 3.71 -1.40
C THR A 72 -10.55 2.25 -1.11
N GLY A 73 -11.32 1.33 -1.65
CA GLY A 73 -11.08 -0.11 -1.59
C GLY A 73 -12.26 -0.94 -1.13
N ALA A 74 -12.55 -1.96 -1.93
CA ALA A 74 -13.51 -3.01 -1.64
C ALA A 74 -12.91 -4.08 -0.70
N ASN A 75 -13.58 -5.22 -0.59
CA ASN A 75 -13.04 -6.41 0.05
C ASN A 75 -11.99 -7.08 -0.84
N ALA A 76 -10.78 -7.23 -0.32
CA ALA A 76 -9.76 -8.08 -0.93
C ALA A 76 -9.64 -9.42 -0.17
N PRO A 77 -9.22 -10.51 -0.81
CA PRO A 77 -9.02 -11.79 -0.13
C PRO A 77 -8.09 -11.71 1.10
N THR A 78 -7.19 -10.71 1.13
CA THR A 78 -6.23 -10.50 2.20
C THR A 78 -6.76 -9.63 3.34
N SER A 79 -7.91 -9.00 3.17
CA SER A 79 -8.51 -8.08 4.14
C SER A 79 -9.91 -8.50 4.60
N LEU A 80 -10.53 -9.50 3.94
CA LEU A 80 -11.91 -9.91 4.19
C LEU A 80 -12.22 -10.27 5.65
N GLU A 81 -11.32 -11.01 6.30
CA GLU A 81 -11.50 -11.39 7.71
C GLU A 81 -11.43 -10.17 8.65
N ARG A 82 -10.55 -9.23 8.34
CA ARG A 82 -10.32 -8.05 9.16
C ARG A 82 -11.31 -6.92 8.87
N PHE A 83 -11.69 -6.76 7.62
CA PHE A 83 -12.56 -5.69 7.11
C PHE A 83 -13.74 -6.26 6.30
N PRO A 84 -14.69 -6.97 6.92
CA PRO A 84 -15.76 -7.69 6.21
C PRO A 84 -16.70 -6.79 5.42
N ARG A 85 -16.79 -5.49 5.76
CA ARG A 85 -17.62 -4.51 5.05
C ARG A 85 -16.86 -3.68 4.01
N GLY A 86 -15.63 -4.04 3.69
CA GLY A 86 -14.77 -3.31 2.76
C GLY A 86 -13.73 -2.43 3.46
N GLU A 87 -12.62 -2.27 2.79
CA GLU A 87 -11.47 -1.50 3.31
C GLU A 87 -11.84 -0.04 3.50
N ALA A 88 -12.51 0.58 2.52
CA ALA A 88 -12.95 1.99 2.60
C ALA A 88 -13.88 2.25 3.78
N VAL A 89 -14.85 1.35 4.03
CA VAL A 89 -15.83 1.50 5.11
C VAL A 89 -15.14 1.45 6.48
N HIS A 90 -14.27 0.45 6.69
CA HIS A 90 -13.53 0.34 7.96
C HIS A 90 -12.53 1.48 8.15
N TYR A 91 -11.92 1.97 7.08
CA TYR A 91 -11.02 3.13 7.15
C TYR A 91 -11.76 4.40 7.58
N ARG A 92 -12.99 4.63 7.06
CA ARG A 92 -13.83 5.73 7.54
C ARG A 92 -14.12 5.63 9.03
N GLU A 93 -14.48 4.45 9.53
CA GLU A 93 -14.77 4.25 10.96
C GLU A 93 -13.54 4.57 11.82
N ILE A 94 -12.38 4.04 11.46
CA ILE A 94 -11.12 4.33 12.16
C ILE A 94 -10.80 5.83 12.09
N ALA A 95 -11.02 6.48 10.96
CA ALA A 95 -10.74 7.90 10.76
C ALA A 95 -11.67 8.77 11.62
N LEU A 96 -12.96 8.44 11.71
CA LEU A 96 -13.92 9.11 12.59
C LEU A 96 -13.49 8.99 14.06
N ASP A 97 -13.10 7.79 14.49
CA ASP A 97 -12.62 7.54 15.86
C ASP A 97 -11.32 8.31 16.17
N ASN A 98 -10.57 8.71 15.14
CA ASN A 98 -9.34 9.49 15.25
C ASN A 98 -9.53 10.99 14.92
N GLY A 99 -10.77 11.48 14.80
CA GLY A 99 -11.10 12.89 14.76
C GLY A 99 -11.20 13.54 13.39
N ILE A 100 -11.23 12.76 12.28
CA ILE A 100 -11.64 13.32 10.98
C ILE A 100 -13.17 13.43 10.98
N PRO A 101 -13.76 14.60 10.74
CA PRO A 101 -15.21 14.74 10.69
C PRO A 101 -15.80 14.05 9.45
N ASP A 102 -17.05 13.58 9.54
CA ASP A 102 -17.67 12.78 8.49
C ASP A 102 -17.81 13.53 7.16
N GLU A 103 -18.07 14.82 7.22
CA GLU A 103 -18.16 15.70 6.06
C GLU A 103 -16.84 15.86 5.29
N ALA A 104 -15.71 15.56 5.91
CA ALA A 104 -14.38 15.55 5.28
C ALA A 104 -14.03 14.22 4.62
N ILE A 105 -14.91 13.19 4.69
CA ILE A 105 -14.62 11.86 4.20
C ILE A 105 -15.55 11.49 3.04
N LEU A 106 -14.96 11.09 1.92
CA LEU A 106 -15.66 10.40 0.84
C LEU A 106 -15.26 8.92 0.81
N LEU A 107 -16.17 8.06 0.38
CA LEU A 107 -15.92 6.63 0.21
C LEU A 107 -15.99 6.22 -1.26
N GLU A 108 -15.00 5.44 -1.67
CA GLU A 108 -15.00 4.69 -2.90
C GLU A 108 -14.87 3.19 -2.54
N PRO A 109 -15.97 2.43 -2.49
CA PRO A 109 -15.97 1.08 -1.91
C PRO A 109 -15.78 -0.05 -2.93
N ASP A 110 -15.58 0.24 -4.22
CA ASP A 110 -15.65 -0.76 -5.29
C ASP A 110 -14.28 -1.20 -5.82
N ALA A 111 -13.23 -0.42 -5.59
CA ALA A 111 -11.88 -0.68 -6.08
C ALA A 111 -11.28 -1.96 -5.50
N ARG A 112 -10.70 -2.80 -6.38
CA ARG A 112 -10.13 -4.12 -6.03
C ARG A 112 -8.61 -4.16 -6.17
N ASN A 113 -8.00 -3.11 -6.67
CA ASN A 113 -6.57 -2.99 -6.88
C ASN A 113 -6.15 -1.52 -6.95
N THR A 114 -4.83 -1.25 -6.90
CA THR A 114 -4.30 0.11 -6.86
C THR A 114 -4.70 0.95 -8.08
N GLY A 115 -4.80 0.36 -9.26
CA GLY A 115 -5.24 1.07 -10.47
C GLY A 115 -6.68 1.55 -10.34
N GLU A 116 -7.57 0.67 -9.88
CA GLU A 116 -8.97 1.01 -9.61
C GLU A 116 -9.09 2.02 -8.46
N ASN A 117 -8.30 1.90 -7.39
CA ASN A 117 -8.28 2.90 -6.31
C ASN A 117 -8.07 4.32 -6.87
N ILE A 118 -7.13 4.50 -7.80
CA ILE A 118 -6.86 5.81 -8.40
C ILE A 118 -7.95 6.21 -9.39
N ALA A 119 -8.35 5.32 -10.30
CA ALA A 119 -9.28 5.64 -11.36
C ALA A 119 -10.69 5.95 -10.82
N LEU A 120 -11.21 5.11 -9.92
CA LEU A 120 -12.54 5.30 -9.34
C LEU A 120 -12.57 6.50 -8.37
N THR A 121 -11.48 6.76 -7.62
CA THR A 121 -11.36 7.98 -6.82
C THR A 121 -11.40 9.23 -7.70
N ARG A 122 -10.65 9.27 -8.81
CA ARG A 122 -10.70 10.38 -9.78
C ARG A 122 -12.12 10.60 -10.29
N ASP A 123 -12.78 9.53 -10.70
CA ASP A 123 -14.12 9.61 -11.28
C ASP A 123 -15.15 10.07 -10.22
N LEU A 124 -15.07 9.57 -8.98
CA LEU A 124 -15.89 10.04 -7.85
C LEU A 124 -15.71 11.54 -7.59
N LEU A 125 -14.47 12.02 -7.52
CA LEU A 125 -14.18 13.44 -7.28
C LEU A 125 -14.69 14.32 -8.41
N ARG A 126 -14.56 13.88 -9.67
CA ARG A 126 -15.11 14.56 -10.84
C ARG A 126 -16.65 14.64 -10.78
N GLU A 127 -17.33 13.57 -10.43
CA GLU A 127 -18.80 13.53 -10.27
C GLU A 127 -19.28 14.47 -9.15
N ARG A 128 -18.47 14.67 -8.11
CA ARG A 128 -18.73 15.59 -7.01
C ARG A 128 -18.38 17.04 -7.32
N GLY A 129 -17.85 17.33 -8.50
CA GLY A 129 -17.40 18.66 -8.88
C GLY A 129 -16.14 19.15 -8.15
N VAL A 130 -15.39 18.24 -7.53
CA VAL A 130 -14.13 18.58 -6.83
C VAL A 130 -13.00 18.66 -7.84
N HIS A 131 -12.40 19.84 -7.94
CA HIS A 131 -11.21 20.07 -8.76
C HIS A 131 -9.96 19.68 -7.96
N VAL A 132 -9.08 18.88 -8.56
CA VAL A 132 -7.86 18.37 -7.92
C VAL A 132 -6.66 18.71 -8.79
N GLY A 133 -5.76 19.54 -8.27
CA GLY A 133 -4.44 19.84 -8.85
C GLY A 133 -3.32 19.10 -8.10
N SER A 134 -3.56 18.78 -6.82
CA SER A 134 -2.59 18.09 -5.95
C SER A 134 -3.26 17.03 -5.07
N ALA A 135 -2.61 15.89 -4.88
CA ALA A 135 -3.14 14.82 -4.03
C ALA A 135 -2.04 14.12 -3.22
N LEU A 136 -2.40 13.70 -1.99
CA LEU A 136 -1.51 12.94 -1.12
C LEU A 136 -2.01 11.50 -0.99
N LEU A 137 -1.23 10.54 -1.51
CA LEU A 137 -1.50 9.12 -1.34
C LEU A 137 -1.05 8.69 0.06
N VAL A 138 -1.97 8.16 0.86
CA VAL A 138 -1.68 7.55 2.16
C VAL A 138 -1.80 6.04 2.00
N SER A 139 -0.71 5.30 2.19
CA SER A 139 -0.66 3.88 1.90
C SER A 139 0.17 3.11 2.92
N LYS A 140 0.28 1.80 2.75
CA LYS A 140 1.28 1.01 3.49
C LYS A 140 2.71 1.42 3.09
N PRO A 141 3.68 1.29 4.00
CA PRO A 141 5.05 1.74 3.74
C PRO A 141 5.64 1.22 2.43
N TYR A 142 5.55 -0.08 2.17
CA TYR A 142 6.13 -0.69 0.97
C TYR A 142 5.26 -0.56 -0.30
N GLN A 143 4.08 0.05 -0.22
CA GLN A 143 3.20 0.28 -1.37
C GLN A 143 3.47 1.62 -2.06
N GLN A 144 4.13 2.57 -1.39
CA GLN A 144 4.26 3.96 -1.81
C GLN A 144 4.76 4.10 -3.26
N ARG A 145 5.91 3.48 -3.57
CA ARG A 145 6.55 3.60 -4.89
C ARG A 145 5.63 3.12 -6.02
N ARG A 146 5.01 1.96 -5.85
CA ARG A 146 4.09 1.40 -6.84
C ARG A 146 2.81 2.23 -6.98
N ALA A 147 2.25 2.68 -5.86
CA ALA A 147 1.05 3.51 -5.86
C ALA A 147 1.29 4.84 -6.60
N LEU A 148 2.40 5.51 -6.29
CA LEU A 148 2.77 6.77 -6.94
C LEU A 148 2.95 6.60 -8.46
N ALA A 149 3.65 5.54 -8.91
CA ALA A 149 3.85 5.28 -10.32
C ALA A 149 2.54 4.99 -11.07
N THR A 150 1.62 4.30 -10.41
CA THR A 150 0.28 4.02 -10.94
C THR A 150 -0.55 5.31 -11.01
N ALA A 151 -0.53 6.14 -9.96
CA ALA A 151 -1.25 7.41 -9.94
C ALA A 151 -0.79 8.37 -11.03
N ARG A 152 0.52 8.55 -11.19
CA ARG A 152 1.11 9.38 -12.25
C ARG A 152 0.77 8.89 -13.67
N LYS A 153 0.53 7.58 -13.83
CA LYS A 153 0.10 7.01 -15.12
C LYS A 153 -1.36 7.27 -15.42
N LEU A 154 -2.23 7.12 -14.41
CA LEU A 154 -3.68 7.14 -14.59
C LEU A 154 -4.31 8.53 -14.44
N TRP A 155 -3.59 9.44 -13.78
CA TRP A 155 -4.05 10.80 -13.51
C TRP A 155 -2.88 11.80 -13.62
N PRO A 156 -2.29 11.94 -14.83
CA PRO A 156 -1.03 12.66 -15.04
C PRO A 156 -1.11 14.17 -14.81
N GLU A 157 -2.31 14.76 -14.80
CA GLU A 157 -2.53 16.18 -14.56
C GLU A 157 -2.46 16.58 -13.08
N VAL A 158 -2.39 15.62 -12.15
CA VAL A 158 -2.33 15.87 -10.70
C VAL A 158 -0.91 15.70 -10.17
N GLU A 159 -0.48 16.62 -9.32
CA GLU A 159 0.77 16.49 -8.58
C GLU A 159 0.56 15.56 -7.37
N PHE A 160 1.25 14.42 -7.37
CA PHE A 160 1.13 13.42 -6.31
C PHE A 160 2.30 13.44 -5.33
N GLY A 161 1.98 13.56 -4.03
CA GLY A 161 2.81 13.09 -2.93
C GLY A 161 2.43 11.69 -2.49
N CYS A 162 3.31 11.02 -1.75
CA CYS A 162 3.01 9.71 -1.15
C CYS A 162 3.64 9.60 0.23
N THR A 163 2.88 9.10 1.19
CA THR A 163 3.30 8.94 2.58
C THR A 163 2.72 7.66 3.18
N ALA A 164 3.31 7.21 4.26
CA ALA A 164 2.81 6.11 5.08
C ALA A 164 3.09 6.41 6.56
N GLN A 165 2.43 5.67 7.44
CA GLN A 165 2.75 5.74 8.86
C GLN A 165 4.26 5.48 9.08
N PRO A 166 4.98 6.39 9.74
CA PRO A 166 6.41 6.19 10.03
C PRO A 166 6.61 4.94 10.89
N GLN A 167 7.36 3.99 10.38
CA GLN A 167 7.72 2.76 11.09
C GLN A 167 8.96 2.12 10.46
N THR A 168 9.71 1.41 11.27
CA THR A 168 10.82 0.58 10.80
C THR A 168 10.32 -0.73 10.18
N LEU A 169 11.19 -1.45 9.50
CA LEU A 169 10.89 -2.80 9.01
C LEU A 169 10.47 -3.74 10.16
N ASP A 170 11.16 -3.67 11.31
CA ASP A 170 10.89 -4.54 12.45
C ASP A 170 9.54 -4.24 13.09
N GLU A 171 9.20 -2.97 13.28
CA GLU A 171 7.87 -2.55 13.77
C GLU A 171 6.77 -3.01 12.82
N HIS A 172 6.99 -2.91 11.49
CA HIS A 172 6.03 -3.39 10.51
C HIS A 172 5.88 -4.92 10.56
N VAL A 173 6.98 -5.66 10.62
CA VAL A 173 6.95 -7.13 10.74
C VAL A 173 6.25 -7.55 12.04
N GLN A 174 6.51 -6.87 13.14
CA GLN A 174 5.84 -7.11 14.42
C GLN A 174 4.33 -6.84 14.33
N ALA A 175 3.92 -5.75 13.71
CA ALA A 175 2.50 -5.39 13.55
C ALA A 175 1.73 -6.37 12.64
N VAL A 176 2.39 -6.88 11.60
CA VAL A 176 1.83 -7.90 10.69
C VAL A 176 1.83 -9.30 11.35
N GLY A 177 2.82 -9.58 12.22
CA GLY A 177 3.00 -10.88 12.91
C GLY A 177 3.50 -12.01 12.01
N ASP A 178 3.95 -11.70 10.78
CA ASP A 178 4.37 -12.68 9.77
C ASP A 178 5.46 -12.09 8.87
N ALA A 179 6.72 -12.39 9.17
CA ALA A 179 7.87 -11.92 8.40
C ALA A 179 7.90 -12.49 6.97
N GLU A 180 7.51 -13.76 6.78
CA GLU A 180 7.44 -14.38 5.45
C GLU A 180 6.47 -13.64 4.54
N ARG A 181 5.31 -13.28 5.08
CA ARG A 181 4.31 -12.48 4.37
C ARG A 181 4.86 -11.12 3.97
N VAL A 182 5.52 -10.41 4.90
CA VAL A 182 6.11 -9.09 4.63
C VAL A 182 7.17 -9.19 3.53
N ILE A 183 8.09 -10.16 3.62
CA ILE A 183 9.14 -10.37 2.61
C ILE A 183 8.51 -10.70 1.25
N SER A 184 7.55 -11.61 1.21
CA SER A 184 6.86 -11.99 -0.03
C SER A 184 6.12 -10.80 -0.67
N MET A 185 5.56 -9.90 0.14
CA MET A 185 4.92 -8.68 -0.36
C MET A 185 5.95 -7.71 -0.97
N LEU A 186 7.09 -7.50 -0.30
CA LEU A 186 8.19 -6.67 -0.82
C LEU A 186 8.71 -7.21 -2.16
N VAL A 187 8.96 -8.51 -2.25
CA VAL A 187 9.41 -9.18 -3.48
C VAL A 187 8.36 -9.01 -4.59
N GLY A 188 7.10 -9.26 -4.28
CA GLY A 188 6.02 -9.10 -5.26
C GLY A 188 5.84 -7.66 -5.73
N ASP A 189 5.95 -6.68 -4.86
CA ASP A 189 5.86 -5.26 -5.24
C ASP A 189 7.09 -4.81 -6.04
N THR A 190 8.29 -5.34 -5.74
CA THR A 190 9.50 -5.07 -6.55
C THR A 190 9.35 -5.57 -7.99
N GLN A 191 8.87 -6.81 -8.21
CA GLN A 191 8.59 -7.31 -9.55
C GLN A 191 7.59 -6.42 -10.31
N ARG A 192 6.56 -5.93 -9.60
CA ARG A 192 5.50 -5.09 -10.19
C ARG A 192 6.00 -3.74 -10.68
N ILE A 193 7.08 -3.20 -10.13
CA ILE A 193 7.66 -1.93 -10.63
C ILE A 193 7.93 -2.01 -12.13
N THR A 194 8.66 -3.03 -12.56
CA THR A 194 9.00 -3.20 -13.99
C THR A 194 7.85 -3.82 -14.80
N SER A 195 7.17 -4.82 -14.23
CA SER A 195 6.09 -5.53 -14.93
C SER A 195 4.89 -4.62 -15.24
N TYR A 196 4.53 -3.74 -14.32
CA TYR A 196 3.42 -2.82 -14.53
C TYR A 196 3.77 -1.68 -15.50
N ALA A 197 5.00 -1.19 -15.48
CA ALA A 197 5.47 -0.25 -16.49
C ALA A 197 5.39 -0.84 -17.90
N ARG A 198 5.91 -2.05 -18.11
CA ARG A 198 5.85 -2.77 -19.41
C ARG A 198 4.42 -3.02 -19.89
N ARG A 199 3.48 -3.25 -18.97
CA ARG A 199 2.05 -3.46 -19.27
C ARG A 199 1.26 -2.16 -19.40
N GLY A 200 1.89 -1.00 -19.23
CA GLY A 200 1.24 0.31 -19.31
C GLY A 200 0.36 0.68 -18.10
N PHE A 201 0.47 -0.03 -16.99
CA PHE A 201 -0.29 0.24 -15.76
C PHE A 201 0.36 1.27 -14.83
N ALA A 202 1.63 1.57 -15.03
CA ALA A 202 2.40 2.50 -14.23
C ALA A 202 3.42 3.24 -15.09
N VAL A 203 3.91 4.39 -14.63
CA VAL A 203 5.09 5.01 -15.24
C VAL A 203 6.33 4.19 -14.93
N GLU A 204 7.31 4.23 -15.83
CA GLU A 204 8.60 3.59 -15.62
C GLU A 204 9.36 4.22 -14.45
N GLN A 205 10.07 3.37 -13.70
CA GLN A 205 10.90 3.79 -12.59
C GLN A 205 12.23 3.03 -12.65
N ASP A 206 13.29 3.70 -12.21
CA ASP A 206 14.58 3.05 -12.02
C ASP A 206 14.53 2.01 -10.89
N VAL A 207 15.15 0.86 -11.15
CA VAL A 207 15.39 -0.19 -10.15
C VAL A 207 16.90 -0.36 -10.02
N PRO A 208 17.52 0.27 -9.02
CA PRO A 208 18.97 0.25 -8.84
C PRO A 208 19.54 -1.17 -8.71
N GLU A 209 20.76 -1.37 -9.17
CA GLU A 209 21.42 -2.68 -9.15
C GLU A 209 21.42 -3.37 -7.77
N PRO A 210 21.64 -2.68 -6.63
CA PRO A 210 21.50 -3.29 -5.30
C PRO A 210 20.12 -3.89 -5.04
N VAL A 211 19.05 -3.21 -5.50
CA VAL A 211 17.66 -3.66 -5.37
C VAL A 211 17.41 -4.89 -6.25
N GLN A 212 17.91 -4.88 -7.48
CA GLN A 212 17.82 -6.05 -8.38
C GLN A 212 18.52 -7.29 -7.79
N ARG A 213 19.70 -7.12 -7.20
CA ARG A 213 20.42 -8.21 -6.53
C ARG A 213 19.69 -8.72 -5.28
N ALA A 214 19.18 -7.81 -4.45
CA ALA A 214 18.42 -8.19 -3.27
C ALA A 214 17.14 -8.97 -3.66
N PHE A 215 16.40 -8.48 -4.66
CA PHE A 215 15.26 -9.17 -5.23
C PHE A 215 15.61 -10.59 -5.69
N ALA A 216 16.65 -10.75 -6.51
CA ALA A 216 17.06 -12.05 -7.04
C ALA A 216 17.42 -13.04 -5.91
N ARG A 217 18.14 -12.61 -4.87
CA ARG A 217 18.49 -13.46 -3.72
C ARG A 217 17.25 -13.89 -2.92
N LEU A 218 16.31 -12.99 -2.71
CA LEU A 218 15.06 -13.32 -2.01
C LEU A 218 14.18 -14.27 -2.81
N VAL A 219 14.10 -14.12 -4.13
CA VAL A 219 13.43 -15.09 -5.02
C VAL A 219 14.11 -16.46 -4.94
N THR A 220 15.46 -16.52 -5.01
CA THR A 220 16.23 -17.76 -4.87
C THR A 220 16.03 -18.39 -3.49
N ALA A 221 15.81 -17.59 -2.44
CA ALA A 221 15.50 -18.06 -1.10
C ALA A 221 14.05 -18.57 -0.93
N GLY A 222 13.21 -18.52 -1.99
CA GLY A 222 11.88 -19.10 -2.03
C GLY A 222 10.72 -18.13 -1.77
N TYR A 223 10.96 -16.82 -1.64
CA TYR A 223 9.90 -15.83 -1.43
C TYR A 223 9.16 -15.50 -2.74
N THR A 224 8.45 -16.47 -3.31
CA THR A 224 7.81 -16.37 -4.65
C THR A 224 6.30 -16.25 -4.61
N ARG A 225 5.66 -16.39 -3.45
CA ARG A 225 4.19 -16.49 -3.29
C ARG A 225 3.39 -15.30 -3.83
N ARG A 226 4.04 -14.14 -4.01
CA ARG A 226 3.40 -12.91 -4.51
C ARG A 226 3.92 -12.47 -5.86
N LEU A 227 4.74 -13.28 -6.51
CA LEU A 227 5.15 -13.02 -7.88
C LEU A 227 3.95 -13.16 -8.83
N LEU A 228 3.96 -12.35 -9.88
CA LEU A 228 3.06 -12.51 -11.01
C LEU A 228 3.48 -13.77 -11.79
N PRO A 229 2.53 -14.52 -12.35
CA PRO A 229 2.86 -15.57 -13.31
C PRO A 229 3.54 -14.97 -14.54
N GLU A 230 4.46 -15.73 -15.12
CA GLU A 230 5.14 -15.39 -16.38
C GLU A 230 4.18 -15.36 -17.57
#